data_c1ba01e5f912aaa48207af79fb751ad8
#
_entry.id   c1ba01e5f912aaa48207af79fb751ad8
#
_cell.length_a   1.000
_cell.length_b   1.000
_cell.length_c   1.000
_cell.angle_alpha   90.00
_cell.angle_beta   90.00
_cell.angle_gamma   90.00
#
_symmetry.space_group_name_H-M   'P 1'
#
loop_
_entity.id
_entity.type
_entity.pdbx_description
1 polymer ?
#
loop_
_entity_poly.entity_id
_entity_poly.type
_entity_poly.pdbx_seq_one_letter_code
_entity_poly.pdbx_strand_id
1 'polypeptide(L)'
;MTGQLNRVDVTVLPVGFSPLAKPFPSEVSGSWSPTLSPDGRHCAYVSDRGGRPQVWVQPVGSDLAFLVDTGEAPVAAVQWSTGGGWLACSVAPGGAPRHEVWLVRPDGSQLHQVAGFGADTADNMRWLPGRSLLALTENLTTALLVDPVTGDRAVVGTGELISLLDVAGDRALLRVGPRGSRHIAVRDLATGVDSYVTAGEQAVFGPDGTTIYARSETGEFPVLIRVVDGAVEVIATSANAEAESFTITSDGLRAAVLWNVRGGESEVSLVDLTEISWQRLAPLPGSVVGGLAWSHDGSALAFTAEGPGQPHGVWVSSTDGLVPVSAEPAAPDAVRPTLETFAAHDGLTLTGWLFRPAGPGPHPTVLWFHGGPEAQERPGHGPLFQSLVARGIAVFAPNVRGSSGFGRAFVNADNLGLRHDAIEDVRTCATYLTGAGVASRLGIMGRSYGGYLTLAALVRFPDLFEAGIDVCGMSNFATFYEHTEPWIAAAAVSKYGDPVADRDLLADLSPITRIDRLRTPLMVVHGENDSNVPLIEAEQVVQALAARGVPHKFLLFPDEGHELLHRSSRADYLRETVDWLTTYLF
;
A
#
# COMPACT_ATOMS: atom_id res chain seq x y z
N MET A 1 -25.46 6.24 -27.09
CA MET A 1 -24.64 6.72 -28.22
C MET A 1 -23.24 6.83 -27.72
N THR A 2 -22.47 5.79 -27.95
CA THR A 2 -21.05 5.70 -27.55
C THR A 2 -20.23 6.59 -28.48
N GLY A 3 -19.89 7.80 -28.01
CA GLY A 3 -18.95 8.66 -28.71
C GLY A 3 -17.53 8.14 -28.48
N GLN A 4 -16.91 7.60 -29.52
CA GLN A 4 -15.47 7.37 -29.56
C GLN A 4 -14.76 8.71 -29.31
N LEU A 5 -14.10 8.85 -28.19
CA LEU A 5 -13.17 9.94 -27.94
C LEU A 5 -11.96 9.72 -28.86
N ASN A 6 -11.85 10.57 -29.89
CA ASN A 6 -10.69 10.62 -30.75
C ASN A 6 -9.46 10.90 -29.90
N ARG A 7 -8.41 10.08 -30.06
CA ARG A 7 -7.07 10.37 -29.55
C ARG A 7 -6.70 11.80 -29.92
N VAL A 8 -6.62 12.67 -28.93
CA VAL A 8 -6.17 14.05 -29.13
C VAL A 8 -4.66 13.99 -29.28
N ASP A 9 -4.16 14.15 -30.49
CA ASP A 9 -2.74 14.35 -30.77
C ASP A 9 -2.28 15.65 -30.10
N VAL A 10 -1.49 15.52 -29.06
CA VAL A 10 -0.85 16.66 -28.37
C VAL A 10 0.39 17.05 -29.16
N THR A 11 0.40 18.23 -29.75
CA THR A 11 1.59 18.80 -30.39
C THR A 11 2.60 19.17 -29.30
N VAL A 12 3.57 18.31 -29.05
CA VAL A 12 4.73 18.61 -28.22
C VAL A 12 5.76 19.33 -29.10
N LEU A 13 6.14 20.53 -28.72
CA LEU A 13 7.25 21.25 -29.39
C LEU A 13 8.56 20.47 -29.13
N PRO A 14 9.36 20.20 -30.16
CA PRO A 14 10.60 19.45 -30.00
C PRO A 14 11.67 20.31 -29.31
N VAL A 15 12.01 19.99 -28.08
CA VAL A 15 13.24 20.45 -27.44
C VAL A 15 14.27 19.35 -27.65
N GLY A 16 15.40 19.69 -28.31
CA GLY A 16 16.46 18.74 -28.59
C GLY A 16 17.16 18.28 -27.31
N PHE A 17 17.06 16.99 -27.00
CA PHE A 17 17.71 16.38 -25.87
C PHE A 17 19.01 15.67 -26.26
N SER A 18 20.02 15.82 -25.40
CA SER A 18 21.24 15.01 -25.43
C SER A 18 20.90 13.60 -24.89
N PRO A 19 21.30 12.50 -25.54
CA PRO A 19 21.00 11.17 -25.03
C PRO A 19 21.67 10.94 -23.68
N LEU A 20 20.88 10.47 -22.71
CA LEU A 20 21.36 10.10 -21.39
C LEU A 20 22.24 8.87 -21.42
N ALA A 21 23.37 8.96 -20.75
CA ALA A 21 24.41 7.93 -20.72
C ALA A 21 24.12 6.77 -19.74
N LYS A 22 22.97 6.75 -19.00
CA LYS A 22 22.63 5.65 -18.07
C LYS A 22 21.20 5.20 -18.31
N PRO A 23 20.94 3.86 -18.32
CA PRO A 23 19.59 3.31 -18.40
C PRO A 23 18.75 3.75 -17.19
N PHE A 24 17.44 3.88 -17.39
CA PHE A 24 16.51 4.15 -16.29
C PHE A 24 16.48 2.95 -15.33
N PRO A 25 16.35 3.17 -14.00
CA PRO A 25 16.27 2.08 -13.01
C PRO A 25 14.98 1.23 -13.10
N SER A 26 14.14 1.44 -14.10
CA SER A 26 12.89 0.69 -14.36
C SER A 26 13.09 -0.79 -14.72
N GLU A 27 14.33 -1.23 -14.94
CA GLU A 27 14.66 -2.63 -15.25
C GLU A 27 14.81 -3.50 -13.98
N VAL A 28 14.86 -2.89 -12.80
CA VAL A 28 15.01 -3.62 -11.54
C VAL A 28 13.70 -4.28 -11.14
N SER A 29 13.75 -5.60 -10.88
CA SER A 29 12.59 -6.36 -10.41
C SER A 29 12.35 -6.18 -8.92
N GLY A 30 11.07 -6.20 -8.51
CA GLY A 30 10.65 -6.29 -7.12
C GLY A 30 10.18 -7.69 -6.75
N SER A 31 10.23 -8.02 -5.46
CA SER A 31 9.71 -9.28 -4.94
C SER A 31 9.05 -9.06 -3.58
N TRP A 32 7.83 -9.58 -3.38
CA TRP A 32 7.02 -9.35 -2.19
C TRP A 32 6.15 -10.56 -1.82
N SER A 33 5.34 -10.44 -0.75
CA SER A 33 4.45 -11.49 -0.27
C SER A 33 5.15 -12.84 -0.03
N PRO A 34 6.24 -12.89 0.75
CA PRO A 34 6.95 -14.13 1.01
C PRO A 34 6.13 -15.06 1.91
N THR A 35 6.22 -16.36 1.64
CA THR A 35 5.68 -17.42 2.47
C THR A 35 6.60 -18.63 2.42
N LEU A 36 6.78 -19.31 3.54
CA LEU A 36 7.68 -20.47 3.62
C LEU A 36 6.91 -21.79 3.51
N SER A 37 7.54 -22.80 2.90
CA SER A 37 7.11 -24.19 3.05
C SER A 37 7.09 -24.58 4.53
N PRO A 38 6.27 -25.58 4.93
CA PRO A 38 6.15 -25.95 6.33
C PRO A 38 7.49 -26.29 7.02
N ASP A 39 8.44 -26.83 6.28
CA ASP A 39 9.78 -27.19 6.74
C ASP A 39 10.83 -26.05 6.60
N GLY A 40 10.40 -24.85 6.19
CA GLY A 40 11.27 -23.69 6.01
C GLY A 40 12.29 -23.77 4.87
N ARG A 41 12.28 -24.84 4.06
CA ARG A 41 13.31 -25.08 3.02
C ARG A 41 13.06 -24.36 1.71
N HIS A 42 11.82 -24.00 1.42
CA HIS A 42 11.43 -23.27 0.22
C HIS A 42 10.67 -22.01 0.59
N CYS A 43 10.88 -20.98 -0.19
CA CYS A 43 10.10 -19.74 -0.12
C CYS A 43 9.30 -19.57 -1.40
N ALA A 44 8.00 -19.35 -1.27
CA ALA A 44 7.17 -18.84 -2.36
C ALA A 44 7.01 -17.33 -2.18
N TYR A 45 7.00 -16.59 -3.27
CA TYR A 45 6.86 -15.14 -3.28
C TYR A 45 6.32 -14.66 -4.62
N VAL A 46 5.83 -13.43 -4.65
CA VAL A 46 5.45 -12.76 -5.89
C VAL A 46 6.62 -11.94 -6.39
N SER A 47 6.90 -12.00 -7.69
CA SER A 47 7.91 -11.13 -8.32
C SER A 47 7.49 -10.73 -9.73
N ASP A 48 7.85 -9.51 -10.11
CA ASP A 48 7.62 -8.97 -11.46
C ASP A 48 8.81 -9.16 -12.40
N ARG A 49 9.78 -10.02 -12.03
CA ARG A 49 10.96 -10.34 -12.87
C ARG A 49 10.60 -10.84 -14.27
N GLY A 50 9.42 -11.43 -14.44
CA GLY A 50 8.86 -11.85 -15.72
C GLY A 50 8.16 -10.76 -16.52
N GLY A 51 8.20 -9.48 -16.06
CA GLY A 51 7.53 -8.34 -16.69
C GLY A 51 6.19 -7.97 -16.04
N ARG A 52 5.56 -8.89 -15.32
CA ARG A 52 4.37 -8.71 -14.50
C ARG A 52 4.48 -9.53 -13.21
N PRO A 53 3.68 -9.20 -12.17
CA PRO A 53 3.63 -9.97 -10.92
C PRO A 53 3.20 -11.43 -11.14
N GLN A 54 4.06 -12.37 -10.76
CA GLN A 54 3.84 -13.82 -10.87
C GLN A 54 4.39 -14.52 -9.63
N VAL A 55 3.93 -15.75 -9.38
CA VAL A 55 4.40 -16.58 -8.26
C VAL A 55 5.69 -17.30 -8.62
N TRP A 56 6.65 -17.24 -7.73
CA TRP A 56 7.93 -17.95 -7.84
C TRP A 56 8.16 -18.79 -6.59
N VAL A 57 8.75 -19.95 -6.75
CA VAL A 57 9.18 -20.83 -5.66
C VAL A 57 10.68 -21.04 -5.77
N GLN A 58 11.39 -20.91 -4.65
CA GLN A 58 12.85 -20.98 -4.60
C GLN A 58 13.30 -21.69 -3.32
N PRO A 59 14.24 -22.66 -3.41
CA PRO A 59 14.88 -23.19 -2.22
C PRO A 59 15.65 -22.10 -1.49
N VAL A 60 15.51 -22.03 -0.17
CA VAL A 60 16.24 -21.05 0.66
C VAL A 60 17.75 -21.30 0.56
N GLY A 61 18.50 -20.24 0.26
CA GLY A 61 19.95 -20.32 0.05
C GLY A 61 20.36 -20.78 -1.36
N SER A 62 19.44 -20.82 -2.32
CA SER A 62 19.70 -21.14 -3.73
C SER A 62 19.34 -19.96 -4.62
N ASP A 63 20.03 -19.81 -5.75
CA ASP A 63 19.70 -18.82 -6.79
C ASP A 63 18.69 -19.35 -7.82
N LEU A 64 18.26 -20.62 -7.72
CA LEU A 64 17.36 -21.26 -8.67
C LEU A 64 15.91 -21.04 -8.25
N ALA A 65 15.22 -20.13 -8.94
CA ALA A 65 13.79 -19.89 -8.77
C ALA A 65 12.97 -20.55 -9.89
N PHE A 66 11.81 -21.08 -9.55
CA PHE A 66 10.87 -21.72 -10.44
C PHE A 66 9.59 -20.90 -10.55
N LEU A 67 9.17 -20.59 -11.77
CA LEU A 67 7.87 -19.96 -12.02
C LEU A 67 6.75 -20.97 -11.76
N VAL A 68 5.78 -20.59 -10.93
CA VAL A 68 4.51 -21.30 -10.79
C VAL A 68 3.49 -20.61 -11.69
N ASP A 69 3.04 -21.29 -12.73
CA ASP A 69 2.08 -20.72 -13.67
C ASP A 69 0.70 -20.55 -13.01
N THR A 70 0.26 -19.31 -12.90
CA THR A 70 -1.05 -18.92 -12.38
C THR A 70 -1.92 -18.22 -13.44
N GLY A 71 -1.55 -18.34 -14.72
CA GLY A 71 -2.20 -17.69 -15.84
C GLY A 71 -1.64 -16.30 -16.14
N GLU A 72 -2.39 -15.50 -16.89
CA GLU A 72 -1.91 -14.21 -17.41
C GLU A 72 -2.15 -13.04 -16.47
N ALA A 73 -3.13 -13.14 -15.57
CA ALA A 73 -3.46 -12.06 -14.65
C ALA A 73 -2.36 -11.85 -13.58
N PRO A 74 -2.08 -10.59 -13.17
CA PRO A 74 -1.13 -10.30 -12.11
C PRO A 74 -1.51 -10.93 -10.77
N VAL A 75 -0.52 -11.41 -10.02
CA VAL A 75 -0.71 -11.95 -8.67
C VAL A 75 -0.33 -10.89 -7.63
N ALA A 76 -1.24 -10.61 -6.70
CA ALA A 76 -1.04 -9.64 -5.62
C ALA A 76 -0.35 -10.27 -4.41
N ALA A 77 -0.73 -11.50 -4.03
CA ALA A 77 -0.21 -12.19 -2.85
C ALA A 77 -0.22 -13.71 -3.03
N VAL A 78 0.63 -14.39 -2.26
CA VAL A 78 0.70 -15.86 -2.22
C VAL A 78 0.85 -16.34 -0.77
N GLN A 79 0.22 -17.47 -0.44
CA GLN A 79 0.35 -18.12 0.86
C GLN A 79 0.50 -19.64 0.69
N TRP A 80 1.51 -20.21 1.36
CA TRP A 80 1.73 -21.65 1.39
C TRP A 80 0.81 -22.32 2.42
N SER A 81 0.18 -23.43 2.05
CA SER A 81 -0.64 -24.20 2.98
C SER A 81 0.20 -24.83 4.10
N THR A 82 -0.37 -24.94 5.29
CA THR A 82 0.30 -25.55 6.47
C THR A 82 0.72 -27.00 6.25
N GLY A 83 0.03 -27.73 5.36
CA GLY A 83 0.39 -29.08 4.93
C GLY A 83 1.38 -29.15 3.76
N GLY A 84 1.80 -28.01 3.20
CA GLY A 84 2.80 -27.94 2.12
C GLY A 84 2.27 -28.26 0.72
N GLY A 85 1.03 -28.74 0.59
CA GLY A 85 0.51 -29.27 -0.67
C GLY A 85 -0.08 -28.22 -1.62
N TRP A 86 -0.34 -26.98 -1.17
CA TRP A 86 -1.00 -25.94 -1.95
C TRP A 86 -0.38 -24.56 -1.74
N LEU A 87 -0.48 -23.73 -2.78
CA LEU A 87 -0.30 -22.29 -2.73
C LEU A 87 -1.67 -21.64 -2.99
N ALA A 88 -2.09 -20.72 -2.15
CA ALA A 88 -3.22 -19.84 -2.38
C ALA A 88 -2.73 -18.51 -2.95
N CYS A 89 -3.25 -18.11 -4.10
CA CYS A 89 -2.83 -16.94 -4.85
C CYS A 89 -3.99 -15.95 -4.94
N SER A 90 -3.76 -14.70 -4.53
CA SER A 90 -4.65 -13.58 -4.82
C SER A 90 -4.30 -13.03 -6.19
N VAL A 91 -5.22 -13.11 -7.13
CA VAL A 91 -5.04 -12.72 -8.52
C VAL A 91 -5.91 -11.51 -8.83
N ALA A 92 -5.35 -10.53 -9.54
CA ALA A 92 -6.00 -9.26 -9.89
C ALA A 92 -6.24 -9.16 -11.41
N PRO A 93 -7.37 -9.69 -11.95
CA PRO A 93 -7.65 -9.64 -13.39
C PRO A 93 -7.68 -8.20 -13.91
N GLY A 94 -6.94 -7.93 -14.99
CA GLY A 94 -6.82 -6.59 -15.58
C GLY A 94 -6.16 -5.54 -14.67
N GLY A 95 -5.46 -5.96 -13.59
CA GLY A 95 -4.89 -5.04 -12.60
C GLY A 95 -5.94 -4.33 -11.72
N ALA A 96 -7.21 -4.74 -11.82
CA ALA A 96 -8.30 -4.15 -11.05
C ALA A 96 -8.14 -4.41 -9.54
N PRO A 97 -8.71 -3.56 -8.66
CA PRO A 97 -8.68 -3.78 -7.20
C PRO A 97 -9.53 -4.98 -6.76
N ARG A 98 -10.27 -5.59 -7.67
CA ARG A 98 -11.00 -6.83 -7.44
C ARG A 98 -10.06 -8.02 -7.54
N HIS A 99 -10.10 -8.89 -6.55
CA HIS A 99 -9.26 -10.07 -6.47
C HIS A 99 -10.05 -11.37 -6.57
N GLU A 100 -9.45 -12.34 -7.24
CA GLU A 100 -9.86 -13.74 -7.26
C GLU A 100 -8.88 -14.55 -6.42
N VAL A 101 -9.34 -15.63 -5.79
CA VAL A 101 -8.46 -16.58 -5.08
C VAL A 101 -8.35 -17.87 -5.88
N TRP A 102 -7.12 -18.20 -6.24
CA TRP A 102 -6.75 -19.40 -6.99
C TRP A 102 -5.88 -20.31 -6.15
N LEU A 103 -6.06 -21.61 -6.28
CA LEU A 103 -5.19 -22.63 -5.69
C LEU A 103 -4.37 -23.31 -6.77
N VAL A 104 -3.11 -23.57 -6.45
CA VAL A 104 -2.17 -24.27 -7.33
C VAL A 104 -1.23 -25.14 -6.50
N ARG A 105 -0.77 -26.26 -7.03
CA ARG A 105 0.32 -27.02 -6.40
C ARG A 105 1.65 -26.27 -6.55
N PRO A 106 2.62 -26.45 -5.62
CA PRO A 106 3.93 -25.83 -5.74
C PRO A 106 4.70 -26.19 -7.02
N ASP A 107 4.34 -27.27 -7.69
CA ASP A 107 4.88 -27.70 -8.98
C ASP A 107 4.13 -27.10 -10.19
N GLY A 108 3.15 -26.21 -9.96
CA GLY A 108 2.33 -25.58 -10.99
C GLY A 108 1.11 -26.40 -11.46
N SER A 109 0.93 -27.61 -10.95
CA SER A 109 -0.21 -28.46 -11.34
C SER A 109 -1.50 -28.07 -10.58
N GLN A 110 -2.65 -28.53 -11.08
CA GLN A 110 -3.98 -28.40 -10.45
C GLN A 110 -4.41 -26.96 -10.16
N LEU A 111 -4.11 -26.02 -11.05
CA LEU A 111 -4.58 -24.63 -10.94
C LEU A 111 -6.11 -24.56 -11.07
N HIS A 112 -6.79 -23.95 -10.07
CA HIS A 112 -8.23 -23.74 -10.11
C HIS A 112 -8.65 -22.57 -9.20
N GLN A 113 -9.73 -21.87 -9.58
CA GLN A 113 -10.31 -20.79 -8.81
C GLN A 113 -11.21 -21.33 -7.69
N VAL A 114 -11.16 -20.71 -6.51
CA VAL A 114 -11.95 -21.12 -5.32
C VAL A 114 -12.81 -20.00 -4.74
N ALA A 115 -12.52 -18.73 -5.05
CA ALA A 115 -13.31 -17.59 -4.59
C ALA A 115 -13.15 -16.37 -5.52
N GLY A 116 -14.00 -15.36 -5.36
CA GLY A 116 -14.02 -14.16 -6.18
C GLY A 116 -14.58 -14.43 -7.59
N PHE A 117 -15.63 -15.27 -7.71
CA PHE A 117 -16.22 -15.60 -8.99
C PHE A 117 -17.05 -14.46 -9.57
N GLY A 118 -16.96 -14.27 -10.89
CA GLY A 118 -17.80 -13.29 -11.60
C GLY A 118 -17.51 -11.85 -11.16
N ALA A 119 -18.46 -11.20 -10.50
CA ALA A 119 -18.32 -9.83 -10.00
C ALA A 119 -17.82 -9.76 -8.55
N ASP A 120 -17.70 -10.90 -7.85
CA ASP A 120 -17.25 -10.94 -6.46
C ASP A 120 -15.74 -10.66 -6.35
N THR A 121 -15.32 -10.10 -5.21
CA THR A 121 -13.93 -9.98 -4.81
C THR A 121 -13.65 -10.81 -3.57
N ALA A 122 -12.46 -11.42 -3.47
CA ALA A 122 -12.07 -12.23 -2.32
C ALA A 122 -10.72 -11.79 -1.77
N ASP A 123 -10.62 -11.69 -0.44
CA ASP A 123 -9.40 -11.25 0.26
C ASP A 123 -9.20 -11.98 1.61
N ASN A 124 -8.18 -11.54 2.38
CA ASN A 124 -7.84 -12.07 3.71
C ASN A 124 -7.63 -13.59 3.73
N MET A 125 -6.92 -14.11 2.73
CA MET A 125 -6.56 -15.53 2.68
C MET A 125 -5.75 -15.94 3.92
N ARG A 126 -6.15 -17.02 4.57
CA ARG A 126 -5.41 -17.61 5.68
C ARG A 126 -5.59 -19.12 5.72
N TRP A 127 -4.50 -19.87 5.71
CA TRP A 127 -4.53 -21.30 5.96
C TRP A 127 -4.70 -21.58 7.45
N LEU A 128 -5.69 -22.41 7.80
CA LEU A 128 -5.95 -22.74 9.20
C LEU A 128 -4.93 -23.75 9.73
N PRO A 129 -4.31 -23.51 10.90
CA PRO A 129 -3.41 -24.46 11.52
C PRO A 129 -4.11 -25.81 11.81
N GLY A 130 -3.43 -26.93 11.50
CA GLY A 130 -3.94 -28.28 11.77
C GLY A 130 -5.16 -28.71 10.93
N ARG A 131 -5.62 -27.87 10.01
CA ARG A 131 -6.72 -28.16 9.07
C ARG A 131 -6.26 -27.83 7.66
N SER A 132 -6.63 -28.66 6.69
CA SER A 132 -6.38 -28.36 5.28
C SER A 132 -7.48 -27.46 4.71
N LEU A 133 -7.80 -26.34 5.40
CA LEU A 133 -8.86 -25.41 5.00
C LEU A 133 -8.25 -24.01 4.81
N LEU A 134 -8.76 -23.30 3.82
CA LEU A 134 -8.46 -21.89 3.55
C LEU A 134 -9.61 -21.02 4.07
N ALA A 135 -9.32 -20.12 4.99
CA ALA A 135 -10.22 -19.06 5.42
C ALA A 135 -10.04 -17.85 4.52
N LEU A 136 -11.14 -17.21 4.12
CA LEU A 136 -11.14 -16.00 3.31
C LEU A 136 -12.44 -15.20 3.48
N THR A 137 -12.49 -14.02 2.90
CA THR A 137 -13.67 -13.17 2.91
C THR A 137 -14.05 -12.77 1.48
N GLU A 138 -15.35 -12.83 1.16
CA GLU A 138 -15.87 -12.27 -0.10
C GLU A 138 -16.65 -10.98 0.16
N ASN A 139 -16.41 -9.97 -0.68
CA ASN A 139 -17.10 -8.67 -0.72
C ASN A 139 -17.10 -7.91 0.62
N LEU A 140 -16.22 -8.24 1.56
CA LEU A 140 -16.25 -7.76 2.95
C LEU A 140 -17.59 -8.02 3.67
N THR A 141 -18.34 -9.02 3.21
CA THR A 141 -19.67 -9.37 3.76
C THR A 141 -19.80 -10.83 4.15
N THR A 142 -19.00 -11.72 3.57
CA THR A 142 -19.16 -13.17 3.72
C THR A 142 -17.83 -13.82 4.10
N ALA A 143 -17.76 -14.33 5.33
CA ALA A 143 -16.63 -15.13 5.83
C ALA A 143 -16.80 -16.59 5.40
N LEU A 144 -15.78 -17.17 4.77
CA LEU A 144 -15.82 -18.50 4.14
C LEU A 144 -14.67 -19.39 4.60
N LEU A 145 -14.94 -20.68 4.68
CA LEU A 145 -13.95 -21.75 4.67
C LEU A 145 -14.04 -22.52 3.36
N VAL A 146 -12.90 -22.80 2.76
CA VAL A 146 -12.79 -23.52 1.49
C VAL A 146 -11.93 -24.77 1.67
N ASP A 147 -12.43 -25.92 1.25
CA ASP A 147 -11.64 -27.15 1.14
C ASP A 147 -10.85 -27.13 -0.19
N PRO A 148 -9.52 -27.17 -0.17
CA PRO A 148 -8.70 -27.07 -1.37
C PRO A 148 -8.77 -28.30 -2.30
N VAL A 149 -9.30 -29.42 -1.82
CA VAL A 149 -9.36 -30.69 -2.56
C VAL A 149 -10.73 -30.87 -3.22
N THR A 150 -11.81 -30.64 -2.45
CA THR A 150 -13.18 -30.82 -2.96
C THR A 150 -13.73 -29.53 -3.58
N GLY A 151 -13.19 -28.36 -3.24
CA GLY A 151 -13.74 -27.06 -3.60
C GLY A 151 -15.00 -26.69 -2.79
N ASP A 152 -15.37 -27.50 -1.78
CA ASP A 152 -16.50 -27.19 -0.93
C ASP A 152 -16.30 -25.90 -0.16
N ARG A 153 -17.36 -25.09 -0.10
CA ARG A 153 -17.37 -23.77 0.54
C ARG A 153 -18.36 -23.76 1.69
N ALA A 154 -17.90 -23.41 2.87
CA ALA A 154 -18.75 -23.27 4.06
C ALA A 154 -18.78 -21.81 4.54
N VAL A 155 -19.97 -21.21 4.64
CA VAL A 155 -20.14 -19.87 5.21
C VAL A 155 -20.05 -19.99 6.73
N VAL A 156 -19.10 -19.27 7.33
CA VAL A 156 -18.91 -19.21 8.79
C VAL A 156 -19.46 -17.92 9.39
N GLY A 157 -19.83 -16.96 8.55
CA GLY A 157 -20.48 -15.74 9.01
C GLY A 157 -20.77 -14.76 7.88
N THR A 158 -21.76 -13.91 8.13
CA THR A 158 -22.10 -12.78 7.26
C THR A 158 -22.20 -11.51 8.09
N GLY A 159 -22.05 -10.36 7.47
CA GLY A 159 -22.14 -9.03 8.10
C GLY A 159 -21.70 -7.93 7.16
N GLU A 160 -21.82 -6.68 7.57
CA GLU A 160 -21.34 -5.54 6.82
C GLU A 160 -19.89 -5.23 7.21
N LEU A 161 -19.03 -5.03 6.23
CA LEU A 161 -17.61 -4.69 6.39
C LEU A 161 -16.88 -5.64 7.36
N ILE A 162 -17.11 -6.95 7.20
CA ILE A 162 -16.41 -8.00 7.96
C ILE A 162 -15.22 -8.53 7.16
N SER A 163 -14.20 -9.01 7.89
CA SER A 163 -13.11 -9.81 7.34
C SER A 163 -12.81 -10.97 8.27
N LEU A 164 -12.72 -12.18 7.73
CA LEU A 164 -12.35 -13.38 8.48
C LEU A 164 -10.84 -13.37 8.73
N LEU A 165 -10.42 -13.34 9.97
CA LEU A 165 -9.01 -13.32 10.35
C LEU A 165 -8.49 -14.70 10.73
N ASP A 166 -9.27 -15.49 11.50
CA ASP A 166 -8.86 -16.82 11.94
C ASP A 166 -10.07 -17.64 12.42
N VAL A 167 -9.90 -18.97 12.52
CA VAL A 167 -10.94 -19.89 13.04
C VAL A 167 -10.29 -20.93 13.95
N ALA A 168 -10.87 -21.12 15.14
CA ALA A 168 -10.46 -22.16 16.07
C ALA A 168 -11.69 -22.83 16.73
N GLY A 169 -11.84 -24.13 16.52
CA GLY A 169 -12.99 -24.89 17.03
C GLY A 169 -14.31 -24.39 16.44
N ASP A 170 -15.16 -23.89 17.31
CA ASP A 170 -16.49 -23.31 17.06
C ASP A 170 -16.47 -21.76 17.10
N ARG A 171 -15.29 -21.14 17.00
CA ARG A 171 -15.12 -19.68 17.07
C ARG A 171 -14.39 -19.13 15.85
N ALA A 172 -14.80 -17.95 15.40
CA ALA A 172 -14.13 -17.19 14.36
C ALA A 172 -13.68 -15.82 14.89
N LEU A 173 -12.47 -15.40 14.52
CA LEU A 173 -12.03 -14.02 14.69
C LEU A 173 -12.42 -13.22 13.46
N LEU A 174 -13.13 -12.14 13.68
CA LEU A 174 -13.57 -11.20 12.66
C LEU A 174 -12.98 -9.81 12.93
N ARG A 175 -12.55 -9.14 11.87
CA ARG A 175 -12.43 -7.69 11.84
C ARG A 175 -13.75 -7.12 11.36
N VAL A 176 -14.31 -6.17 12.07
CA VAL A 176 -15.64 -5.61 11.79
C VAL A 176 -15.58 -4.09 11.74
N GLY A 177 -16.30 -3.50 10.79
CA GLY A 177 -16.50 -2.06 10.68
C GLY A 177 -15.63 -1.35 9.63
N PRO A 178 -15.95 -0.08 9.34
CA PRO A 178 -15.23 0.74 8.39
C PRO A 178 -13.87 1.17 8.94
N ARG A 179 -12.99 1.59 8.03
CA ARG A 179 -11.68 2.16 8.38
C ARG A 179 -11.85 3.30 9.41
N GLY A 180 -10.92 3.38 10.38
CA GLY A 180 -10.97 4.35 11.48
C GLY A 180 -11.85 3.96 12.68
N SER A 181 -12.75 2.95 12.53
CA SER A 181 -13.56 2.39 13.61
C SER A 181 -13.60 0.87 13.63
N ARG A 182 -12.62 0.23 13.00
CA ARG A 182 -12.47 -1.23 12.97
C ARG A 182 -12.22 -1.79 14.35
N HIS A 183 -12.83 -2.95 14.61
CA HIS A 183 -12.57 -3.71 15.82
C HIS A 183 -12.49 -5.20 15.54
N ILE A 184 -11.86 -5.90 16.45
CA ILE A 184 -11.76 -7.35 16.47
C ILE A 184 -12.91 -7.88 17.32
N ALA A 185 -13.62 -8.89 16.80
CA ALA A 185 -14.67 -9.62 17.50
C ALA A 185 -14.43 -11.13 17.40
N VAL A 186 -14.85 -11.88 18.43
CA VAL A 186 -15.00 -13.32 18.38
C VAL A 186 -16.45 -13.64 18.10
N ARG A 187 -16.72 -14.37 17.03
CA ARG A 187 -18.02 -14.95 16.71
C ARG A 187 -18.08 -16.38 17.18
N ASP A 188 -19.08 -16.70 17.99
CA ASP A 188 -19.49 -18.07 18.28
C ASP A 188 -20.25 -18.63 17.07
N LEU A 189 -19.72 -19.69 16.45
CA LEU A 189 -20.27 -20.24 15.19
C LEU A 189 -21.57 -21.03 15.40
N ALA A 190 -21.85 -21.47 16.62
CA ALA A 190 -23.11 -22.20 16.94
C ALA A 190 -24.27 -21.22 17.14
N THR A 191 -24.02 -20.06 17.75
CA THR A 191 -25.06 -19.08 18.11
C THR A 191 -25.08 -17.87 17.17
N GLY A 192 -24.00 -17.60 16.43
CA GLY A 192 -23.81 -16.41 15.59
C GLY A 192 -23.59 -15.12 16.38
N VAL A 193 -23.34 -15.21 17.70
CA VAL A 193 -23.15 -14.03 18.57
C VAL A 193 -21.71 -13.56 18.52
N ASP A 194 -21.53 -12.25 18.35
CA ASP A 194 -20.23 -11.60 18.37
C ASP A 194 -19.91 -11.01 19.75
N SER A 195 -18.67 -11.23 20.20
CA SER A 195 -18.11 -10.64 21.41
C SER A 195 -16.94 -9.74 21.04
N TYR A 196 -16.98 -8.47 21.47
CA TYR A 196 -15.91 -7.50 21.23
C TYR A 196 -14.62 -7.91 21.95
N VAL A 197 -13.49 -7.76 21.26
CA VAL A 197 -12.13 -8.01 21.80
C VAL A 197 -11.37 -6.70 22.00
N THR A 198 -11.11 -5.96 20.92
CA THR A 198 -10.34 -4.71 20.93
C THR A 198 -10.61 -3.91 19.66
N ALA A 199 -10.38 -2.59 19.69
CA ALA A 199 -10.20 -1.84 18.45
C ALA A 199 -8.90 -2.30 17.77
N GLY A 200 -8.92 -2.55 16.46
CA GLY A 200 -7.74 -3.01 15.73
C GLY A 200 -8.06 -3.72 14.43
N GLU A 201 -7.00 -4.14 13.75
CA GLU A 201 -7.08 -4.67 12.39
C GLU A 201 -6.56 -6.11 12.23
N GLN A 202 -5.73 -6.58 13.13
CA GLN A 202 -5.10 -7.89 13.04
C GLN A 202 -5.26 -8.67 14.34
N ALA A 203 -5.68 -9.93 14.24
CA ALA A 203 -5.73 -10.87 15.35
C ALA A 203 -5.56 -12.30 14.86
N VAL A 204 -5.07 -13.17 15.74
CA VAL A 204 -4.96 -14.61 15.52
C VAL A 204 -5.26 -15.36 16.82
N PHE A 205 -5.75 -16.59 16.71
CA PHE A 205 -5.81 -17.49 17.86
C PHE A 205 -4.42 -18.08 18.17
N GLY A 206 -4.14 -18.27 19.43
CA GLY A 206 -3.05 -19.12 19.88
C GLY A 206 -3.33 -20.60 19.57
N PRO A 207 -2.31 -21.49 19.69
CA PRO A 207 -2.45 -22.92 19.39
C PRO A 207 -3.45 -23.65 20.31
N ASP A 208 -3.74 -23.08 21.48
CA ASP A 208 -4.79 -23.58 22.40
C ASP A 208 -6.21 -23.28 21.89
N GLY A 209 -6.34 -22.49 20.82
CA GLY A 209 -7.60 -22.06 20.23
C GLY A 209 -8.43 -21.14 21.14
N THR A 210 -7.91 -20.67 22.28
CA THR A 210 -8.60 -19.82 23.26
C THR A 210 -7.91 -18.47 23.48
N THR A 211 -6.61 -18.46 23.59
CA THR A 211 -5.79 -17.26 23.65
C THR A 211 -5.91 -16.49 22.33
N ILE A 212 -6.05 -15.17 22.42
CA ILE A 212 -6.08 -14.28 21.25
C ILE A 212 -4.87 -13.35 21.33
N TYR A 213 -4.11 -13.28 20.25
CA TYR A 213 -3.12 -12.24 20.03
C TYR A 213 -3.69 -11.22 19.06
N ALA A 214 -3.61 -9.93 19.39
CA ALA A 214 -4.17 -8.88 18.56
C ALA A 214 -3.27 -7.63 18.54
N ARG A 215 -3.27 -6.94 17.40
CA ARG A 215 -2.79 -5.57 17.28
C ARG A 215 -3.90 -4.64 17.74
N SER A 216 -3.73 -4.08 18.93
CA SER A 216 -4.71 -3.19 19.56
C SER A 216 -4.43 -1.74 19.24
N GLU A 217 -5.46 -1.01 18.84
CA GLU A 217 -5.46 0.42 18.50
C GLU A 217 -6.23 1.26 19.52
N THR A 218 -6.40 0.77 20.75
CA THR A 218 -7.11 1.50 21.81
C THR A 218 -6.32 2.71 22.35
N GLY A 219 -4.98 2.67 22.23
CA GLY A 219 -4.08 3.75 22.63
C GLY A 219 -3.76 4.73 21.50
N GLU A 220 -2.82 5.64 21.76
CA GLU A 220 -2.28 6.56 20.73
C GLU A 220 -1.49 5.79 19.68
N PHE A 221 -0.65 4.85 20.10
CA PHE A 221 0.11 3.96 19.21
C PHE A 221 -0.42 2.54 19.32
N PRO A 222 -0.58 1.82 18.19
CA PRO A 222 -0.90 0.40 18.18
C PRO A 222 0.14 -0.44 18.92
N VAL A 223 -0.33 -1.45 19.67
CA VAL A 223 0.47 -2.36 20.48
C VAL A 223 0.07 -3.81 20.24
N LEU A 224 0.98 -4.77 20.52
CA LEU A 224 0.63 -6.18 20.56
C LEU A 224 0.07 -6.54 21.94
N ILE A 225 -1.13 -7.11 21.98
CA ILE A 225 -1.78 -7.63 23.18
C ILE A 225 -2.01 -9.14 23.10
N ARG A 226 -2.14 -9.76 24.28
CA ARG A 226 -2.66 -11.11 24.51
C ARG A 226 -3.94 -11.02 25.31
N VAL A 227 -4.96 -11.75 24.89
CA VAL A 227 -6.26 -11.84 25.59
C VAL A 227 -6.50 -13.30 25.99
N VAL A 228 -6.66 -13.55 27.29
CA VAL A 228 -6.95 -14.86 27.87
C VAL A 228 -8.18 -14.70 28.78
N ASP A 229 -9.23 -15.43 28.52
CA ASP A 229 -10.49 -15.37 29.29
C ASP A 229 -11.01 -13.94 29.52
N GLY A 230 -10.83 -13.07 28.51
CA GLY A 230 -11.23 -11.67 28.57
C GLY A 230 -10.23 -10.74 29.28
N ALA A 231 -9.21 -11.27 29.93
CA ALA A 231 -8.12 -10.47 30.51
C ALA A 231 -7.13 -10.04 29.42
N VAL A 232 -6.82 -8.74 29.37
CA VAL A 232 -5.93 -8.15 28.39
C VAL A 232 -4.56 -7.90 28.99
N GLU A 233 -3.51 -8.38 28.33
CA GLU A 233 -2.12 -8.15 28.67
C GLU A 233 -1.37 -7.52 27.48
N VAL A 234 -0.59 -6.47 27.73
CA VAL A 234 0.26 -5.86 26.71
C VAL A 234 1.56 -6.65 26.60
N ILE A 235 1.80 -7.26 25.43
CA ILE A 235 2.99 -8.09 25.16
C ILE A 235 4.14 -7.25 24.64
N ALA A 236 3.86 -6.31 23.73
CA ALA A 236 4.88 -5.43 23.17
C ALA A 236 4.31 -4.03 22.93
N THR A 237 5.04 -3.03 23.40
CA THR A 237 4.68 -1.61 23.28
C THR A 237 5.92 -0.75 23.07
N SER A 238 5.73 0.40 22.43
CA SER A 238 6.74 1.45 22.31
C SER A 238 6.10 2.81 22.56
N ALA A 239 6.86 3.73 23.14
CA ALA A 239 6.37 5.09 23.41
C ALA A 239 6.28 5.97 22.14
N ASN A 240 7.05 5.62 21.08
CA ASN A 240 7.24 6.46 19.90
C ASN A 240 7.19 5.66 18.59
N ALA A 241 6.57 4.47 18.61
CA ALA A 241 6.47 3.62 17.44
C ALA A 241 5.14 2.84 17.45
N GLU A 242 4.64 2.56 16.27
CA GLU A 242 3.46 1.74 16.07
C GLU A 242 3.84 0.28 15.84
N ALA A 243 3.19 -0.66 16.52
CA ALA A 243 3.20 -2.05 16.07
C ALA A 243 2.43 -2.09 14.74
N GLU A 244 3.14 -2.20 13.63
CA GLU A 244 2.56 -2.18 12.28
C GLU A 244 1.89 -3.51 11.94
N SER A 245 2.56 -4.61 12.26
CA SER A 245 2.03 -5.97 12.12
C SER A 245 2.77 -6.94 13.04
N PHE A 246 2.22 -8.15 13.16
CA PHE A 246 2.88 -9.23 13.87
C PHE A 246 2.58 -10.59 13.24
N THR A 247 3.39 -11.58 13.56
CA THR A 247 3.14 -12.99 13.27
C THR A 247 3.59 -13.84 14.44
N ILE A 248 2.90 -14.95 14.71
CA ILE A 248 3.28 -15.89 15.78
C ILE A 248 3.67 -17.25 15.17
N THR A 249 4.54 -17.98 15.85
CA THR A 249 4.88 -19.36 15.49
C THR A 249 3.70 -20.30 15.79
N SER A 250 3.63 -21.41 15.07
CA SER A 250 2.51 -22.38 15.21
C SER A 250 2.42 -23.03 16.60
N ASP A 251 3.55 -23.10 17.32
CA ASP A 251 3.63 -23.57 18.71
C ASP A 251 3.20 -22.49 19.74
N GLY A 252 3.01 -21.23 19.29
CA GLY A 252 2.63 -20.11 20.15
C GLY A 252 3.71 -19.63 21.10
N LEU A 253 4.97 -20.04 20.91
CA LEU A 253 6.07 -19.69 21.83
C LEU A 253 6.76 -18.37 21.45
N ARG A 254 6.70 -17.96 20.17
CA ARG A 254 7.37 -16.76 19.69
C ARG A 254 6.49 -15.91 18.81
N ALA A 255 6.73 -14.60 18.84
CA ALA A 255 6.18 -13.66 17.87
C ALA A 255 7.29 -12.88 17.19
N ALA A 256 7.05 -12.42 15.96
CA ALA A 256 7.79 -11.34 15.34
C ALA A 256 6.87 -10.14 15.24
N VAL A 257 7.31 -8.98 15.72
CA VAL A 257 6.58 -7.71 15.69
C VAL A 257 7.34 -6.74 14.80
N LEU A 258 6.65 -6.22 13.80
CA LEU A 258 7.14 -5.14 12.93
C LEU A 258 6.74 -3.81 13.53
N TRP A 259 7.71 -2.94 13.72
CA TRP A 259 7.53 -1.59 14.23
C TRP A 259 7.74 -0.56 13.12
N ASN A 260 6.85 0.41 13.07
CA ASN A 260 7.01 1.63 12.28
C ASN A 260 7.63 2.70 13.18
N VAL A 261 8.83 3.13 12.85
CA VAL A 261 9.63 4.06 13.66
C VAL A 261 10.10 5.25 12.81
N ARG A 262 10.43 6.36 13.44
CA ARG A 262 11.15 7.51 12.84
C ARG A 262 10.74 7.87 11.41
N GLY A 263 9.47 8.19 11.19
CA GLY A 263 8.99 8.66 9.89
C GLY A 263 8.85 7.55 8.83
N GLY A 264 8.75 6.29 9.26
CA GLY A 264 8.48 5.16 8.38
C GLY A 264 9.64 4.19 8.18
N GLU A 265 10.74 4.30 8.92
CA GLU A 265 11.71 3.21 9.03
C GLU A 265 11.12 2.03 9.79
N SER A 266 11.66 0.85 9.57
CA SER A 266 11.22 -0.39 10.21
C SER A 266 12.19 -0.89 11.25
N GLU A 267 11.64 -1.47 12.32
CA GLU A 267 12.35 -2.35 13.26
C GLU A 267 11.58 -3.65 13.43
N VAL A 268 12.26 -4.75 13.65
CA VAL A 268 11.64 -6.06 13.92
C VAL A 268 12.08 -6.55 15.27
N SER A 269 11.14 -6.89 16.14
CA SER A 269 11.38 -7.53 17.43
C SER A 269 10.94 -9.00 17.39
N LEU A 270 11.81 -9.88 17.84
CA LEU A 270 11.48 -11.29 18.14
C LEU A 270 11.11 -11.38 19.62
N VAL A 271 9.89 -11.80 19.90
CA VAL A 271 9.31 -11.84 21.26
C VAL A 271 9.17 -13.29 21.70
N ASP A 272 9.70 -13.63 22.89
CA ASP A 272 9.34 -14.85 23.59
C ASP A 272 8.00 -14.62 24.30
N LEU A 273 6.98 -15.41 23.94
CA LEU A 273 5.61 -15.25 24.44
C LEU A 273 5.39 -15.93 25.81
N THR A 274 6.37 -16.69 26.31
CA THR A 274 6.30 -17.33 27.64
C THR A 274 6.88 -16.43 28.72
N GLU A 275 8.02 -15.77 28.43
CA GLU A 275 8.73 -14.92 29.38
C GLU A 275 8.45 -13.42 29.16
N ILE A 276 7.72 -13.07 28.08
CA ILE A 276 7.48 -11.69 27.64
C ILE A 276 8.79 -10.91 27.53
N SER A 277 9.76 -11.54 26.94
CA SER A 277 11.07 -10.94 26.64
C SER A 277 11.24 -10.76 25.14
N TRP A 278 12.01 -9.78 24.71
CA TRP A 278 12.19 -9.51 23.29
C TRP A 278 13.63 -9.12 22.94
N GLN A 279 14.01 -9.44 21.71
CA GLN A 279 15.26 -9.02 21.11
C GLN A 279 15.02 -8.42 19.73
N ARG A 280 15.86 -7.45 19.36
CA ARG A 280 15.79 -6.83 18.02
C ARG A 280 16.43 -7.76 16.99
N LEU A 281 15.76 -7.96 15.87
CA LEU A 281 16.35 -8.58 14.68
C LEU A 281 17.22 -7.53 13.97
N ALA A 282 18.54 -7.72 14.00
CA ALA A 282 19.50 -6.79 13.39
C ALA A 282 20.74 -7.56 12.89
N PRO A 283 21.41 -7.07 11.81
CA PRO A 283 21.00 -5.95 10.97
C PRO A 283 19.83 -6.30 10.02
N LEU A 284 18.98 -5.33 9.71
CA LEU A 284 17.99 -5.45 8.62
C LEU A 284 18.64 -5.07 7.29
N PRO A 285 18.27 -5.72 6.18
CA PRO A 285 18.89 -5.47 4.87
C PRO A 285 18.38 -4.18 4.18
N GLY A 286 17.34 -3.57 4.70
CA GLY A 286 16.76 -2.33 4.20
C GLY A 286 16.14 -1.49 5.30
N SER A 287 15.77 -0.26 5.00
CA SER A 287 15.14 0.67 5.94
C SER A 287 13.64 0.42 6.13
N VAL A 288 12.99 -0.22 5.16
CA VAL A 288 11.57 -0.58 5.19
C VAL A 288 11.44 -2.09 5.08
N VAL A 289 10.71 -2.69 6.00
CA VAL A 289 10.48 -4.14 6.09
C VAL A 289 8.97 -4.39 6.08
N GLY A 290 8.54 -5.53 5.54
CA GLY A 290 7.15 -5.95 5.52
C GLY A 290 6.98 -7.46 5.34
N GLY A 291 5.73 -7.93 5.31
CA GLY A 291 5.42 -9.30 4.91
C GLY A 291 6.01 -10.38 5.81
N LEU A 292 6.01 -10.20 7.14
CA LEU A 292 6.54 -11.20 8.08
C LEU A 292 5.79 -12.52 8.00
N ALA A 293 6.49 -13.62 7.77
CA ALA A 293 5.91 -14.97 7.70
C ALA A 293 6.84 -16.02 8.31
N TRP A 294 6.41 -16.68 9.40
CA TRP A 294 7.10 -17.83 9.96
C TRP A 294 6.92 -19.08 9.10
N SER A 295 7.93 -19.94 9.04
CA SER A 295 7.74 -21.34 8.65
C SER A 295 6.84 -22.03 9.68
N HIS A 296 6.12 -23.09 9.26
CA HIS A 296 5.19 -23.76 10.17
C HIS A 296 5.92 -24.41 11.37
N ASP A 297 7.13 -24.90 11.16
CA ASP A 297 7.99 -25.44 12.24
C ASP A 297 8.65 -24.34 13.10
N GLY A 298 8.44 -23.07 12.78
CA GLY A 298 9.00 -21.92 13.50
C GLY A 298 10.52 -21.76 13.36
N SER A 299 11.18 -22.50 12.48
CA SER A 299 12.66 -22.46 12.35
C SER A 299 13.17 -21.26 11.57
N ALA A 300 12.33 -20.65 10.73
CA ALA A 300 12.71 -19.56 9.84
C ALA A 300 11.60 -18.48 9.74
N LEU A 301 12.02 -17.23 9.59
CA LEU A 301 11.17 -16.05 9.38
C LEU A 301 11.50 -15.45 8.02
N ALA A 302 10.54 -15.47 7.09
CA ALA A 302 10.63 -14.73 5.84
C ALA A 302 10.06 -13.32 6.01
N PHE A 303 10.62 -12.37 5.25
CA PHE A 303 10.13 -10.99 5.19
C PHE A 303 10.62 -10.30 3.92
N THR A 304 10.01 -9.16 3.61
CA THR A 304 10.50 -8.26 2.56
C THR A 304 11.32 -7.15 3.15
N ALA A 305 12.29 -6.65 2.38
CA ALA A 305 13.02 -5.46 2.75
C ALA A 305 13.36 -4.63 1.52
N GLU A 306 13.33 -3.31 1.69
CA GLU A 306 13.72 -2.33 0.70
C GLU A 306 14.37 -1.09 1.36
N GLY A 307 14.97 -0.24 0.56
CA GLY A 307 15.53 1.04 0.98
C GLY A 307 15.88 1.90 -0.21
N PRO A 308 16.31 3.14 -0.03
CA PRO A 308 16.54 4.07 -1.14
C PRO A 308 17.44 3.54 -2.25
N GLY A 309 18.43 2.72 -1.89
CA GLY A 309 19.31 2.03 -2.83
C GLY A 309 19.13 0.52 -2.90
N GLN A 310 18.23 -0.04 -2.09
CA GLN A 310 17.94 -1.47 -2.03
C GLN A 310 16.57 -1.73 -2.66
N PRO A 311 16.51 -2.40 -3.82
CA PRO A 311 15.25 -2.82 -4.41
C PRO A 311 14.45 -3.73 -3.48
N HIS A 312 13.13 -3.70 -3.63
CA HIS A 312 12.22 -4.53 -2.85
C HIS A 312 12.52 -6.02 -3.07
N GLY A 313 12.98 -6.69 -2.03
CA GLY A 313 13.43 -8.08 -2.09
C GLY A 313 12.91 -8.93 -0.94
N VAL A 314 13.05 -10.26 -1.07
CA VAL A 314 12.65 -11.27 -0.08
C VAL A 314 13.89 -11.83 0.62
N TRP A 315 13.79 -11.94 1.93
CA TRP A 315 14.86 -12.41 2.84
C TRP A 315 14.30 -13.46 3.79
N VAL A 316 15.17 -14.35 4.24
CA VAL A 316 14.86 -15.36 5.27
C VAL A 316 15.89 -15.27 6.39
N SER A 317 15.41 -15.15 7.63
CA SER A 317 16.21 -15.21 8.84
C SER A 317 15.98 -16.54 9.53
N SER A 318 17.07 -17.23 9.90
CA SER A 318 17.06 -18.49 10.64
C SER A 318 18.22 -18.51 11.64
N THR A 319 18.42 -19.64 12.32
CA THR A 319 19.62 -19.85 13.17
C THR A 319 20.92 -19.80 12.38
N ASP A 320 20.90 -20.08 11.09
CA ASP A 320 22.07 -20.04 10.20
C ASP A 320 22.38 -18.61 9.71
N GLY A 321 21.58 -17.64 10.08
CA GLY A 321 21.73 -16.24 9.73
C GLY A 321 20.67 -15.70 8.78
N LEU A 322 20.96 -14.55 8.17
CA LEU A 322 20.09 -13.85 7.22
C LEU A 322 20.53 -14.15 5.80
N VAL A 323 19.61 -14.68 4.99
CA VAL A 323 19.86 -15.11 3.61
C VAL A 323 18.93 -14.38 2.65
N PRO A 324 19.43 -13.77 1.54
CA PRO A 324 18.59 -13.29 0.46
C PRO A 324 17.98 -14.47 -0.29
N VAL A 325 16.70 -14.37 -0.62
CA VAL A 325 15.98 -15.34 -1.48
C VAL A 325 15.79 -14.72 -2.85
N SER A 326 15.19 -13.55 -2.90
CA SER A 326 14.96 -12.80 -4.14
C SER A 326 15.24 -11.34 -3.87
N ALA A 327 16.52 -10.97 -3.90
CA ALA A 327 16.97 -9.61 -3.66
C ALA A 327 18.00 -9.21 -4.72
N GLU A 328 17.75 -8.10 -5.38
CA GLU A 328 18.71 -7.47 -6.28
C GLU A 328 19.81 -6.78 -5.45
N PRO A 329 21.03 -6.64 -6.01
CA PRO A 329 22.08 -5.89 -5.33
C PRO A 329 21.69 -4.43 -5.08
N ALA A 330 22.10 -3.90 -3.93
CA ALA A 330 21.89 -2.49 -3.62
C ALA A 330 22.66 -1.60 -4.60
N ALA A 331 22.02 -0.50 -5.03
CA ALA A 331 22.67 0.53 -5.85
C ALA A 331 23.57 1.41 -4.95
N PRO A 332 24.91 1.36 -5.11
CA PRO A 332 25.83 2.05 -4.19
C PRO A 332 25.75 3.57 -4.29
N ASP A 333 25.37 4.07 -5.47
CA ASP A 333 25.28 5.51 -5.77
C ASP A 333 23.89 6.10 -5.52
N ALA A 334 22.95 5.31 -4.97
CA ALA A 334 21.60 5.80 -4.69
C ALA A 334 21.62 6.91 -3.64
N VAL A 335 20.88 7.97 -3.90
CA VAL A 335 20.73 9.09 -2.98
C VAL A 335 19.88 8.63 -1.78
N ARG A 336 20.45 8.79 -0.59
CA ARG A 336 19.73 8.54 0.67
C ARG A 336 19.04 9.84 1.10
N PRO A 337 17.74 9.80 1.38
CA PRO A 337 17.02 10.99 1.82
C PRO A 337 17.36 11.36 3.26
N THR A 338 17.10 12.62 3.61
CA THR A 338 17.07 13.12 4.98
C THR A 338 15.63 13.24 5.45
N LEU A 339 15.38 12.89 6.72
CA LEU A 339 14.08 13.15 7.34
C LEU A 339 14.05 14.59 7.84
N GLU A 340 13.23 15.41 7.22
CA GLU A 340 12.99 16.79 7.63
C GLU A 340 11.82 16.85 8.62
N THR A 341 11.87 17.80 9.55
CA THR A 341 10.81 18.04 10.55
C THR A 341 10.54 19.53 10.62
N PHE A 342 9.28 19.94 10.53
CA PHE A 342 8.87 21.34 10.50
C PHE A 342 7.44 21.49 11.05
N ALA A 343 7.05 22.74 11.38
CA ALA A 343 5.73 23.02 11.88
C ALA A 343 4.75 23.34 10.74
N ALA A 344 3.53 22.80 10.80
CA ALA A 344 2.40 23.20 9.98
C ALA A 344 1.93 24.62 10.35
N HIS A 345 1.00 25.16 9.56
CA HIS A 345 0.42 26.50 9.76
C HIS A 345 -0.23 26.71 11.15
N ASP A 346 -0.69 25.64 11.77
CA ASP A 346 -1.34 25.59 13.09
C ASP A 346 -0.43 25.07 14.21
N GLY A 347 0.85 24.79 13.90
CA GLY A 347 1.84 24.30 14.85
C GLY A 347 1.93 22.77 14.95
N LEU A 348 1.11 22.00 14.20
CA LEU A 348 1.24 20.55 14.13
C LEU A 348 2.63 20.20 13.55
N THR A 349 3.32 19.24 14.14
CA THR A 349 4.60 18.77 13.61
C THR A 349 4.38 17.89 12.40
N LEU A 350 4.97 18.26 11.26
CA LEU A 350 5.01 17.48 10.04
C LEU A 350 6.42 16.94 9.81
N THR A 351 6.51 15.83 9.08
CA THR A 351 7.78 15.25 8.62
C THR A 351 7.75 15.01 7.12
N GLY A 352 8.91 14.84 6.51
CA GLY A 352 9.01 14.46 5.10
C GLY A 352 10.41 14.00 4.73
N TRP A 353 10.49 13.12 3.76
CA TRP A 353 11.75 12.61 3.22
C TRP A 353 12.23 13.50 2.08
N LEU A 354 13.44 14.05 2.21
CA LEU A 354 14.04 14.94 1.23
C LEU A 354 15.20 14.25 0.50
N PHE A 355 15.03 14.01 -0.78
CA PHE A 355 16.04 13.53 -1.70
C PHE A 355 16.66 14.73 -2.43
N ARG A 356 17.96 14.98 -2.21
CA ARG A 356 18.67 16.14 -2.80
C ARG A 356 19.62 15.73 -3.91
N PRO A 357 19.63 16.42 -5.05
CA PRO A 357 20.69 16.30 -6.03
C PRO A 357 22.06 16.65 -5.44
N ALA A 358 23.12 16.13 -6.07
CA ALA A 358 24.47 16.54 -5.72
C ALA A 358 24.74 18.02 -6.09
N GLY A 359 25.56 18.68 -5.28
CA GLY A 359 25.94 20.08 -5.49
C GLY A 359 25.14 21.08 -4.65
N PRO A 360 25.49 22.37 -4.75
CA PRO A 360 24.81 23.42 -3.99
C PRO A 360 23.40 23.71 -4.54
N GLY A 361 22.43 23.92 -3.63
CA GLY A 361 21.08 24.38 -3.99
C GLY A 361 21.01 25.90 -4.18
N PRO A 362 19.80 26.48 -4.37
CA PRO A 362 18.53 25.76 -4.44
C PRO A 362 18.32 24.99 -5.75
N HIS A 363 17.54 23.90 -5.71
CA HIS A 363 17.21 23.06 -6.86
C HIS A 363 15.74 23.22 -7.28
N PRO A 364 15.37 23.00 -8.56
CA PRO A 364 14.01 22.67 -8.90
C PRO A 364 13.55 21.50 -8.01
N THR A 365 12.37 21.59 -7.41
CA THR A 365 11.92 20.63 -6.40
C THR A 365 10.49 20.21 -6.67
N VAL A 366 10.21 18.91 -6.63
CA VAL A 366 8.87 18.38 -6.70
C VAL A 366 8.42 17.87 -5.33
N LEU A 367 7.21 18.26 -4.93
CA LEU A 367 6.52 17.70 -3.78
C LEU A 367 5.76 16.47 -4.25
N TRP A 368 5.98 15.33 -3.56
CA TRP A 368 5.29 14.08 -3.81
C TRP A 368 4.34 13.76 -2.65
N PHE A 369 3.06 13.52 -2.93
CA PHE A 369 2.08 13.13 -1.92
C PHE A 369 1.64 11.69 -2.13
N HIS A 370 1.77 10.88 -1.07
CA HIS A 370 1.36 9.47 -1.07
C HIS A 370 -0.15 9.31 -1.10
N GLY A 371 -0.63 8.11 -1.44
CA GLY A 371 -2.03 7.72 -1.40
C GLY A 371 -2.55 7.49 0.03
N GLY A 372 -3.79 7.05 0.16
CA GLY A 372 -4.39 6.72 1.44
C GLY A 372 -5.70 7.44 1.68
N PRO A 373 -5.82 8.38 2.64
CA PRO A 373 -4.80 9.11 3.42
C PRO A 373 -4.04 8.30 4.47
N GLU A 374 -4.65 7.26 5.06
CA GLU A 374 -4.04 6.40 6.09
C GLU A 374 -2.96 5.49 5.47
N ALA A 375 -1.94 6.10 4.91
CA ALA A 375 -0.71 5.52 4.43
C ALA A 375 0.46 6.42 4.86
N GLN A 376 1.66 6.14 4.41
CA GLN A 376 2.85 6.88 4.80
C GLN A 376 3.87 6.86 3.66
N GLU A 377 4.52 7.99 3.42
CA GLU A 377 5.76 7.97 2.64
C GLU A 377 6.90 7.48 3.52
N ARG A 378 7.67 6.53 3.00
CA ARG A 378 8.75 5.84 3.71
C ARG A 378 10.04 5.89 2.89
N PRO A 379 11.22 5.73 3.51
CA PRO A 379 12.50 5.70 2.79
C PRO A 379 12.72 4.34 2.11
N GLY A 380 11.76 3.95 1.25
CA GLY A 380 11.77 2.73 0.45
C GLY A 380 12.52 2.89 -0.87
N HIS A 381 12.37 1.90 -1.75
CA HIS A 381 12.95 1.93 -3.09
C HIS A 381 12.12 2.82 -4.03
N GLY A 382 12.68 3.96 -4.40
CA GLY A 382 12.02 4.95 -5.23
C GLY A 382 12.75 5.20 -6.57
N PRO A 383 12.60 4.34 -7.60
CA PRO A 383 13.29 4.54 -8.88
C PRO A 383 12.94 5.87 -9.56
N LEU A 384 11.71 6.35 -9.38
CA LEU A 384 11.29 7.67 -9.86
C LEU A 384 12.07 8.79 -9.14
N PHE A 385 12.17 8.72 -7.81
CA PHE A 385 12.88 9.74 -7.03
C PHE A 385 14.36 9.77 -7.38
N GLN A 386 14.99 8.59 -7.52
CA GLN A 386 16.39 8.49 -7.96
C GLN A 386 16.59 9.07 -9.37
N SER A 387 15.64 8.83 -10.27
CA SER A 387 15.69 9.36 -11.64
C SER A 387 15.56 10.90 -11.69
N LEU A 388 14.68 11.47 -10.88
CA LEU A 388 14.50 12.92 -10.77
C LEU A 388 15.74 13.58 -10.16
N VAL A 389 16.29 13.01 -9.08
CA VAL A 389 17.50 13.53 -8.44
C VAL A 389 18.71 13.48 -9.39
N ALA A 390 18.83 12.41 -10.18
CA ALA A 390 19.87 12.30 -11.21
C ALA A 390 19.75 13.37 -12.31
N ARG A 391 18.55 13.96 -12.49
CA ARG A 391 18.29 15.08 -13.40
C ARG A 391 18.41 16.46 -12.74
N GLY A 392 18.81 16.53 -11.49
CA GLY A 392 18.95 17.79 -10.76
C GLY A 392 17.65 18.32 -10.14
N ILE A 393 16.59 17.50 -10.11
CA ILE A 393 15.31 17.82 -9.46
C ILE A 393 15.30 17.18 -8.07
N ALA A 394 15.19 18.01 -7.02
CA ALA A 394 14.99 17.48 -5.67
C ALA A 394 13.57 16.93 -5.51
N VAL A 395 13.41 15.91 -4.66
CA VAL A 395 12.09 15.36 -4.33
C VAL A 395 11.87 15.51 -2.82
N PHE A 396 10.75 16.12 -2.46
CA PHE A 396 10.30 16.18 -1.09
C PHE A 396 9.00 15.40 -0.94
N ALA A 397 9.03 14.36 -0.14
CA ALA A 397 7.92 13.44 0.07
C ALA A 397 7.42 13.57 1.53
N PRO A 398 6.48 14.50 1.81
CA PRO A 398 5.98 14.77 3.14
C PRO A 398 4.94 13.74 3.58
N ASN A 399 4.86 13.56 4.91
CA ASN A 399 3.75 12.95 5.61
C ASN A 399 2.87 14.05 6.18
N VAL A 400 1.83 14.43 5.44
CA VAL A 400 0.84 15.42 5.89
C VAL A 400 -0.09 14.80 6.93
N ARG A 401 -0.85 15.62 7.67
CA ARG A 401 -1.87 15.11 8.59
C ARG A 401 -2.79 14.10 7.89
N GLY A 402 -3.22 13.07 8.61
CA GLY A 402 -3.93 11.91 8.06
C GLY A 402 -3.03 10.71 7.76
N SER A 403 -1.69 10.91 7.65
CA SER A 403 -0.73 9.82 7.43
C SER A 403 -0.64 8.89 8.63
N SER A 404 -0.44 7.58 8.39
CA SER A 404 -0.15 6.57 9.42
C SER A 404 1.30 6.65 9.91
N GLY A 405 1.62 5.99 11.03
CA GLY A 405 2.97 5.95 11.59
C GLY A 405 3.28 7.05 12.61
N PHE A 406 2.30 7.93 12.89
CA PHE A 406 2.47 9.09 13.77
C PHE A 406 1.43 9.13 14.92
N GLY A 407 0.74 8.03 15.14
CA GLY A 407 -0.29 7.90 16.16
C GLY A 407 -1.69 8.26 15.70
N ARG A 408 -2.67 7.86 16.51
CA ARG A 408 -4.09 7.95 16.18
C ARG A 408 -4.60 9.40 16.03
N ALA A 409 -4.09 10.32 16.85
CA ALA A 409 -4.46 11.72 16.74
C ALA A 409 -4.05 12.31 15.39
N PHE A 410 -2.84 11.97 14.90
CA PHE A 410 -2.33 12.44 13.61
C PHE A 410 -3.11 11.82 12.43
N VAL A 411 -3.42 10.52 12.48
CA VAL A 411 -4.23 9.81 11.47
C VAL A 411 -5.62 10.43 11.31
N ASN A 412 -6.22 10.91 12.40
CA ASN A 412 -7.56 11.51 12.39
C ASN A 412 -7.56 13.03 12.16
N ALA A 413 -6.40 13.66 12.06
CA ALA A 413 -6.29 15.12 11.96
C ALA A 413 -6.72 15.70 10.60
N ASP A 414 -7.07 14.84 9.63
CA ASP A 414 -7.57 15.24 8.31
C ASP A 414 -9.01 14.80 8.02
N ASN A 415 -9.71 14.22 9.00
CA ASN A 415 -11.05 13.68 8.76
C ASN A 415 -12.08 14.77 8.46
N LEU A 416 -12.97 14.50 7.50
CA LEU A 416 -14.09 15.38 7.14
C LEU A 416 -13.62 16.82 6.83
N GLY A 417 -14.20 17.81 7.51
CA GLY A 417 -13.85 19.22 7.34
C GLY A 417 -12.40 19.58 7.68
N LEU A 418 -11.70 18.78 8.50
CA LEU A 418 -10.27 18.95 8.76
C LEU A 418 -9.39 18.69 7.53
N ARG A 419 -9.97 18.17 6.44
CA ARG A 419 -9.31 18.01 5.13
C ARG A 419 -8.79 19.32 4.57
N HIS A 420 -9.40 20.43 4.90
CA HIS A 420 -8.90 21.76 4.52
C HIS A 420 -7.51 22.03 5.10
N ASP A 421 -7.23 21.57 6.31
CA ASP A 421 -5.91 21.74 6.95
C ASP A 421 -4.86 20.84 6.28
N ALA A 422 -5.24 19.64 5.79
CA ALA A 422 -4.35 18.81 4.99
C ALA A 422 -3.98 19.48 3.65
N ILE A 423 -4.90 20.21 3.02
CA ILE A 423 -4.59 21.01 1.82
C ILE A 423 -3.66 22.18 2.18
N GLU A 424 -3.85 22.83 3.34
CA GLU A 424 -2.93 23.87 3.82
C GLU A 424 -1.54 23.31 4.18
N ASP A 425 -1.43 22.06 4.61
CA ASP A 425 -0.12 21.39 4.81
C ASP A 425 0.68 21.34 3.50
N VAL A 426 0.03 21.22 2.32
CA VAL A 426 0.70 21.30 1.00
C VAL A 426 1.40 22.65 0.83
N ARG A 427 0.69 23.76 1.15
CA ARG A 427 1.27 25.11 1.11
C ARG A 427 2.38 25.28 2.13
N THR A 428 2.22 24.71 3.32
CA THR A 428 3.24 24.72 4.36
C THR A 428 4.53 24.02 3.90
N CYS A 429 4.42 22.85 3.26
CA CYS A 429 5.57 22.15 2.68
C CYS A 429 6.30 23.01 1.64
N ALA A 430 5.55 23.65 0.74
CA ALA A 430 6.11 24.55 -0.28
C ALA A 430 6.84 25.75 0.36
N THR A 431 6.24 26.37 1.38
CA THR A 431 6.83 27.50 2.12
C THR A 431 8.08 27.08 2.89
N TYR A 432 8.05 25.91 3.52
CA TYR A 432 9.22 25.35 4.19
C TYR A 432 10.40 25.18 3.24
N LEU A 433 10.21 24.56 2.08
CA LEU A 433 11.26 24.28 1.11
C LEU A 433 11.87 25.56 0.52
N THR A 434 11.05 26.55 0.21
CA THR A 434 11.54 27.86 -0.29
C THR A 434 12.26 28.65 0.80
N GLY A 435 11.70 28.69 2.01
CA GLY A 435 12.29 29.37 3.18
C GLY A 435 13.61 28.77 3.63
N ALA A 436 13.76 27.44 3.51
CA ALA A 436 14.99 26.72 3.82
C ALA A 436 16.04 26.78 2.68
N GLY A 437 15.75 27.47 1.57
CA GLY A 437 16.65 27.56 0.42
C GLY A 437 16.89 26.23 -0.31
N VAL A 438 15.96 25.30 -0.20
CA VAL A 438 16.00 24.01 -0.90
C VAL A 438 15.47 24.15 -2.31
N ALA A 439 14.32 24.81 -2.47
CA ALA A 439 13.60 24.90 -3.73
C ALA A 439 13.84 26.25 -4.44
N SER A 440 14.17 26.20 -5.75
CA SER A 440 14.21 27.34 -6.66
C SER A 440 12.89 27.51 -7.42
N ARG A 441 12.26 26.40 -7.80
CA ARG A 441 10.95 26.27 -8.43
C ARG A 441 10.25 25.07 -7.85
N LEU A 442 8.93 25.06 -7.86
CA LEU A 442 8.13 23.99 -7.27
C LEU A 442 7.26 23.29 -8.32
N GLY A 443 7.36 21.97 -8.35
CA GLY A 443 6.36 21.07 -8.94
C GLY A 443 5.57 20.37 -7.85
N ILE A 444 4.43 19.82 -8.21
CA ILE A 444 3.59 19.02 -7.31
C ILE A 444 3.13 17.76 -8.02
N MET A 445 3.17 16.64 -7.32
CA MET A 445 2.62 15.38 -7.82
C MET A 445 2.17 14.50 -6.68
N GLY A 446 1.25 13.60 -6.98
CA GLY A 446 0.80 12.63 -5.99
C GLY A 446 -0.09 11.57 -6.63
N ARG A 447 -0.34 10.50 -5.86
CA ARG A 447 -1.10 9.36 -6.30
C ARG A 447 -2.32 9.12 -5.41
N SER A 448 -3.48 8.76 -6.03
CA SER A 448 -4.72 8.48 -5.30
C SER A 448 -5.11 9.68 -4.41
N TYR A 449 -5.16 9.53 -3.10
CA TYR A 449 -5.32 10.66 -2.18
C TYR A 449 -4.28 11.78 -2.42
N GLY A 450 -3.02 11.43 -2.72
CA GLY A 450 -2.00 12.42 -3.09
C GLY A 450 -2.30 13.13 -4.42
N GLY A 451 -2.94 12.44 -5.36
CA GLY A 451 -3.48 13.04 -6.59
C GLY A 451 -4.60 14.03 -6.30
N TYR A 452 -5.51 13.67 -5.39
CA TYR A 452 -6.51 14.60 -4.87
C TYR A 452 -5.87 15.84 -4.25
N LEU A 453 -4.87 15.69 -3.37
CA LEU A 453 -4.15 16.82 -2.76
C LEU A 453 -3.46 17.68 -3.82
N THR A 454 -2.91 17.07 -4.87
CA THR A 454 -2.33 17.77 -6.02
C THR A 454 -3.37 18.65 -6.70
N LEU A 455 -4.52 18.09 -7.09
CA LEU A 455 -5.61 18.84 -7.73
C LEU A 455 -6.17 19.94 -6.80
N ALA A 456 -6.42 19.62 -5.53
CA ALA A 456 -6.92 20.56 -4.54
C ALA A 456 -5.95 21.73 -4.31
N ALA A 457 -4.65 21.47 -4.25
CA ALA A 457 -3.63 22.51 -4.11
C ALA A 457 -3.55 23.39 -5.37
N LEU A 458 -3.59 22.81 -6.57
CA LEU A 458 -3.53 23.54 -7.83
C LEU A 458 -4.71 24.49 -8.05
N VAL A 459 -5.91 24.14 -7.59
CA VAL A 459 -7.08 25.04 -7.65
C VAL A 459 -7.09 26.04 -6.51
N ARG A 460 -6.52 25.71 -5.34
CA ARG A 460 -6.51 26.59 -4.17
C ARG A 460 -5.37 27.58 -4.19
N PHE A 461 -4.21 27.19 -4.70
CA PHE A 461 -2.96 27.96 -4.80
C PHE A 461 -2.44 28.01 -6.23
N PRO A 462 -3.15 28.66 -7.18
CA PRO A 462 -2.91 28.53 -8.62
C PRO A 462 -1.57 29.08 -9.11
N ASP A 463 -0.86 29.87 -8.29
CA ASP A 463 0.40 30.49 -8.64
C ASP A 463 1.59 29.88 -7.84
N LEU A 464 1.38 28.77 -7.11
CA LEU A 464 2.40 28.19 -6.23
C LEU A 464 3.30 27.19 -6.94
N PHE A 465 2.80 26.53 -8.01
CA PHE A 465 3.50 25.44 -8.69
C PHE A 465 3.63 25.70 -10.19
N GLU A 466 4.78 25.36 -10.75
CA GLU A 466 5.10 25.49 -12.18
C GLU A 466 4.63 24.27 -13.01
N ALA A 467 4.50 23.11 -12.37
CA ALA A 467 4.06 21.85 -12.98
C ALA A 467 3.28 21.00 -12.00
N GLY A 468 2.26 20.28 -12.51
CA GLY A 468 1.50 19.30 -11.75
C GLY A 468 1.49 17.93 -12.42
N ILE A 469 1.40 16.87 -11.61
CA ILE A 469 1.11 15.49 -12.07
C ILE A 469 0.09 14.88 -11.12
N ASP A 470 -1.08 14.59 -11.64
CA ASP A 470 -2.14 13.88 -10.94
C ASP A 470 -2.14 12.40 -11.37
N VAL A 471 -1.90 11.50 -10.43
CA VAL A 471 -1.94 10.05 -10.67
C VAL A 471 -3.17 9.48 -9.97
N CYS A 472 -4.16 9.08 -10.74
CA CYS A 472 -5.45 8.52 -10.30
C CYS A 472 -6.06 9.23 -9.07
N GLY A 473 -6.04 10.57 -9.07
CA GLY A 473 -6.61 11.39 -7.99
C GLY A 473 -8.11 11.59 -8.12
N MET A 474 -8.79 11.76 -6.98
CA MET A 474 -10.20 12.12 -6.95
C MET A 474 -10.37 13.60 -7.28
N SER A 475 -11.19 13.91 -8.25
CA SER A 475 -11.50 15.29 -8.66
C SER A 475 -12.87 15.76 -8.17
N ASN A 476 -13.81 14.81 -7.99
CA ASN A 476 -15.21 15.08 -7.68
C ASN A 476 -15.79 13.98 -6.78
N PHE A 477 -15.97 14.26 -5.51
CA PHE A 477 -16.50 13.27 -4.59
C PHE A 477 -17.91 12.76 -4.93
N ALA A 478 -18.72 13.53 -5.66
CA ALA A 478 -20.04 13.05 -6.09
C ALA A 478 -19.89 11.89 -7.09
N THR A 479 -19.10 12.07 -8.15
CA THR A 479 -18.85 11.00 -9.15
C THR A 479 -17.99 9.87 -8.58
N PHE A 480 -17.08 10.18 -7.66
CA PHE A 480 -16.32 9.15 -6.94
C PHE A 480 -17.26 8.18 -6.22
N TYR A 481 -18.17 8.67 -5.36
CA TYR A 481 -19.12 7.81 -4.64
C TYR A 481 -20.13 7.10 -5.54
N GLU A 482 -20.47 7.69 -6.69
CA GLU A 482 -21.40 7.09 -7.65
C GLU A 482 -20.78 5.90 -8.42
N HIS A 483 -19.46 5.93 -8.68
CA HIS A 483 -18.82 5.01 -9.61
C HIS A 483 -17.76 4.11 -8.98
N THR A 484 -17.32 4.35 -7.73
CA THR A 484 -16.39 3.47 -7.03
C THR A 484 -17.06 2.19 -6.56
N GLU A 485 -16.26 1.18 -6.20
CA GLU A 485 -16.78 -0.05 -5.62
C GLU A 485 -17.54 0.21 -4.30
N PRO A 486 -18.69 -0.45 -4.05
CA PRO A 486 -19.50 -0.19 -2.86
C PRO A 486 -18.75 -0.30 -1.53
N TRP A 487 -17.81 -1.25 -1.43
CA TRP A 487 -17.00 -1.45 -0.24
C TRP A 487 -15.94 -0.35 -0.05
N ILE A 488 -15.46 0.26 -1.15
CA ILE A 488 -14.58 1.44 -1.11
C ILE A 488 -15.38 2.66 -0.67
N ALA A 489 -16.57 2.86 -1.24
CA ALA A 489 -17.48 3.93 -0.84
C ALA A 489 -17.78 3.89 0.66
N ALA A 490 -18.15 2.70 1.19
CA ALA A 490 -18.41 2.51 2.61
C ALA A 490 -17.19 2.81 3.49
N ALA A 491 -15.99 2.41 3.06
CA ALA A 491 -14.74 2.68 3.79
C ALA A 491 -14.33 4.17 3.76
N ALA A 492 -14.75 4.91 2.74
CA ALA A 492 -14.38 6.31 2.53
C ALA A 492 -15.17 7.31 3.40
N VAL A 493 -16.38 6.92 3.86
CA VAL A 493 -17.29 7.81 4.61
C VAL A 493 -16.64 8.43 5.84
N SER A 494 -15.91 7.64 6.62
CA SER A 494 -15.25 8.12 7.85
C SER A 494 -14.18 9.18 7.60
N LYS A 495 -13.62 9.20 6.39
CA LYS A 495 -12.53 10.12 6.00
C LYS A 495 -13.01 11.35 5.25
N TYR A 496 -13.92 11.16 4.30
CA TYR A 496 -14.34 12.25 3.40
C TYR A 496 -15.72 12.80 3.75
N GLY A 497 -16.62 11.97 4.29
CA GLY A 497 -18.01 12.32 4.62
C GLY A 497 -19.03 11.43 3.91
N ASP A 498 -20.23 11.43 4.43
CA ASP A 498 -21.37 10.70 3.87
C ASP A 498 -21.90 11.40 2.61
N PRO A 499 -22.10 10.71 1.47
CA PRO A 499 -22.50 11.32 0.20
C PRO A 499 -23.88 11.99 0.25
N VAL A 500 -24.71 11.69 1.22
CA VAL A 500 -26.04 12.29 1.41
C VAL A 500 -26.01 13.35 2.51
N ALA A 501 -25.48 13.00 3.70
CA ALA A 501 -25.49 13.88 4.88
C ALA A 501 -24.48 15.03 4.74
N ASP A 502 -23.30 14.78 4.13
CA ASP A 502 -22.19 15.74 4.04
C ASP A 502 -22.01 16.28 2.62
N ARG A 503 -23.07 16.32 1.82
CA ARG A 503 -23.03 16.68 0.40
C ARG A 503 -22.35 18.03 0.13
N ASP A 504 -22.64 19.03 0.96
CA ASP A 504 -22.09 20.38 0.79
C ASP A 504 -20.58 20.41 1.10
N LEU A 505 -20.14 19.67 2.12
CA LEU A 505 -18.74 19.49 2.43
C LEU A 505 -18.00 18.79 1.29
N LEU A 506 -18.56 17.70 0.76
CA LEU A 506 -17.97 16.95 -0.35
C LEU A 506 -17.86 17.80 -1.62
N ALA A 507 -18.87 18.66 -1.89
CA ALA A 507 -18.82 19.61 -3.02
C ALA A 507 -17.72 20.67 -2.81
N ASP A 508 -17.57 21.19 -1.58
CA ASP A 508 -16.53 22.17 -1.25
C ASP A 508 -15.11 21.59 -1.31
N LEU A 509 -14.94 20.33 -0.93
CA LEU A 509 -13.68 19.58 -1.00
C LEU A 509 -13.33 19.13 -2.43
N SER A 510 -14.30 19.08 -3.37
CA SER A 510 -14.08 18.60 -4.74
C SER A 510 -13.31 19.60 -5.59
N PRO A 511 -12.09 19.30 -6.09
CA PRO A 511 -11.29 20.21 -6.92
C PRO A 511 -12.03 20.67 -8.20
N ILE A 512 -12.85 19.82 -8.77
CA ILE A 512 -13.59 20.11 -10.03
C ILE A 512 -14.50 21.34 -9.90
N THR A 513 -15.02 21.64 -8.71
CA THR A 513 -15.88 22.81 -8.46
C THR A 513 -15.15 24.15 -8.60
N ARG A 514 -13.81 24.12 -8.58
CA ARG A 514 -12.93 25.28 -8.72
C ARG A 514 -11.90 25.08 -9.83
N ILE A 515 -12.14 24.17 -10.77
CA ILE A 515 -11.18 23.79 -11.82
C ILE A 515 -10.84 24.99 -12.74
N ASP A 516 -11.71 25.99 -12.81
CA ASP A 516 -11.49 27.25 -13.52
C ASP A 516 -10.30 28.05 -12.99
N ARG A 517 -9.87 27.81 -11.76
CA ARG A 517 -8.70 28.44 -11.14
C ARG A 517 -7.37 27.76 -11.50
N LEU A 518 -7.39 26.50 -11.92
CA LEU A 518 -6.20 25.74 -12.28
C LEU A 518 -5.58 26.31 -13.56
N ARG A 519 -4.33 26.74 -13.49
CA ARG A 519 -3.57 27.36 -14.60
C ARG A 519 -2.26 26.62 -14.89
N THR A 520 -1.78 25.86 -13.91
CA THR A 520 -0.52 25.11 -13.98
C THR A 520 -0.62 24.01 -15.02
N PRO A 521 0.39 23.82 -15.88
CA PRO A 521 0.50 22.64 -16.74
C PRO A 521 0.32 21.36 -15.93
N LEU A 522 -0.58 20.45 -16.38
CA LEU A 522 -0.93 19.26 -15.63
C LEU A 522 -0.85 18.00 -16.49
N MET A 523 -0.08 17.01 -16.04
CA MET A 523 -0.16 15.64 -16.55
C MET A 523 -1.13 14.85 -15.68
N VAL A 524 -2.10 14.19 -16.32
CA VAL A 524 -3.06 13.29 -15.66
C VAL A 524 -2.72 11.87 -16.07
N VAL A 525 -2.60 10.97 -15.09
CA VAL A 525 -2.20 9.57 -15.29
C VAL A 525 -3.27 8.66 -14.68
N HIS A 526 -3.76 7.67 -15.43
CA HIS A 526 -4.82 6.78 -14.93
C HIS A 526 -4.72 5.38 -15.54
N GLY A 527 -5.14 4.36 -14.80
CA GLY A 527 -5.39 3.01 -15.32
C GLY A 527 -6.84 2.87 -15.80
N GLU A 528 -7.07 2.29 -16.98
CA GLU A 528 -8.42 2.17 -17.56
C GLU A 528 -9.35 1.30 -16.69
N ASN A 529 -8.78 0.31 -16.00
CA ASN A 529 -9.51 -0.65 -15.16
C ASN A 529 -9.59 -0.23 -13.68
N ASP A 530 -9.29 1.04 -13.36
CA ASP A 530 -9.33 1.53 -11.99
C ASP A 530 -10.78 1.69 -11.51
N SER A 531 -11.25 0.78 -10.65
CA SER A 531 -12.54 0.88 -9.98
C SER A 531 -12.43 1.37 -8.53
N ASN A 532 -11.19 1.63 -8.05
CA ASN A 532 -10.95 2.28 -6.76
C ASN A 532 -11.18 3.80 -6.86
N VAL A 533 -10.48 4.44 -7.80
CA VAL A 533 -10.76 5.82 -8.23
C VAL A 533 -11.19 5.74 -9.70
N PRO A 534 -12.49 5.85 -9.98
CA PRO A 534 -13.02 5.61 -11.33
C PRO A 534 -12.42 6.55 -12.38
N LEU A 535 -12.23 6.04 -13.60
CA LEU A 535 -11.64 6.79 -14.72
C LEU A 535 -12.32 8.15 -14.99
N ILE A 536 -13.62 8.26 -14.70
CA ILE A 536 -14.39 9.52 -14.83
C ILE A 536 -13.72 10.67 -14.06
N GLU A 537 -13.01 10.39 -12.96
CA GLU A 537 -12.32 11.39 -12.15
C GLU A 537 -11.21 12.10 -12.96
N ALA A 538 -10.46 11.35 -13.76
CA ALA A 538 -9.45 11.88 -14.68
C ALA A 538 -10.08 12.55 -15.91
N GLU A 539 -11.10 11.93 -16.51
CA GLU A 539 -11.75 12.43 -17.73
C GLU A 539 -12.33 13.83 -17.56
N GLN A 540 -13.05 14.10 -16.44
CA GLN A 540 -13.61 15.45 -16.18
C GLN A 540 -12.50 16.50 -16.01
N VAL A 541 -11.36 16.18 -15.42
CA VAL A 541 -10.22 17.08 -15.31
C VAL A 541 -9.65 17.38 -16.69
N VAL A 542 -9.37 16.36 -17.49
CA VAL A 542 -8.81 16.50 -18.84
C VAL A 542 -9.74 17.33 -19.73
N GLN A 543 -11.05 17.07 -19.70
CA GLN A 543 -12.05 17.82 -20.45
C GLN A 543 -12.08 19.30 -20.05
N ALA A 544 -12.03 19.59 -18.74
CA ALA A 544 -12.03 20.96 -18.24
C ALA A 544 -10.75 21.72 -18.62
N LEU A 545 -9.60 21.08 -18.61
CA LEU A 545 -8.32 21.67 -19.04
C LEU A 545 -8.31 21.93 -20.54
N ALA A 546 -8.78 20.98 -21.35
CA ALA A 546 -8.87 21.11 -22.80
C ALA A 546 -9.78 22.28 -23.20
N ALA A 547 -10.97 22.39 -22.59
CA ALA A 547 -11.93 23.47 -22.85
C ALA A 547 -11.35 24.86 -22.54
N ARG A 548 -10.38 24.96 -21.66
CA ARG A 548 -9.74 26.22 -21.23
C ARG A 548 -8.39 26.49 -21.88
N GLY A 549 -7.87 25.54 -22.67
CA GLY A 549 -6.56 25.65 -23.32
C GLY A 549 -5.38 25.62 -22.31
N VAL A 550 -5.56 25.03 -21.13
CA VAL A 550 -4.49 24.81 -20.17
C VAL A 550 -3.60 23.69 -20.68
N PRO A 551 -2.25 23.87 -20.73
CA PRO A 551 -1.35 22.82 -21.15
C PRO A 551 -1.54 21.55 -20.29
N HIS A 552 -1.84 20.45 -20.95
CA HIS A 552 -2.07 19.17 -20.26
C HIS A 552 -1.64 17.98 -21.10
N LYS A 553 -1.44 16.85 -20.43
CA LYS A 553 -1.18 15.55 -21.02
C LYS A 553 -2.02 14.50 -20.31
N PHE A 554 -2.63 13.59 -21.06
CA PHE A 554 -3.34 12.45 -20.49
C PHE A 554 -2.58 11.16 -20.82
N LEU A 555 -2.14 10.46 -19.79
CA LEU A 555 -1.45 9.16 -19.90
C LEU A 555 -2.38 8.08 -19.35
N LEU A 556 -3.08 7.40 -20.25
CA LEU A 556 -4.01 6.31 -19.93
C LEU A 556 -3.34 4.96 -20.21
N PHE A 557 -3.42 4.06 -19.24
CA PHE A 557 -2.89 2.69 -19.33
C PHE A 557 -4.06 1.69 -19.45
N PRO A 558 -4.27 1.07 -20.62
CA PRO A 558 -5.48 0.25 -20.89
C PRO A 558 -5.54 -1.05 -20.09
N ASP A 559 -4.39 -1.63 -19.73
CA ASP A 559 -4.31 -2.92 -19.02
C ASP A 559 -3.94 -2.78 -17.54
N GLU A 560 -4.15 -1.58 -16.97
CA GLU A 560 -3.82 -1.28 -15.58
C GLU A 560 -5.05 -0.83 -14.80
N GLY A 561 -5.04 -1.11 -13.50
CA GLY A 561 -6.02 -0.61 -12.54
C GLY A 561 -5.49 0.54 -11.70
N HIS A 562 -5.79 0.50 -10.39
CA HIS A 562 -5.32 1.52 -9.45
C HIS A 562 -3.79 1.50 -9.26
N GLU A 563 -3.16 0.35 -9.43
CA GLU A 563 -1.70 0.16 -9.43
C GLU A 563 -1.19 -0.10 -10.85
N LEU A 564 0.01 0.43 -11.17
CA LEU A 564 0.71 0.08 -12.40
C LEU A 564 1.51 -1.21 -12.15
N LEU A 565 0.95 -2.34 -12.52
CA LEU A 565 1.49 -3.66 -12.22
C LEU A 565 2.49 -4.15 -13.27
N HIS A 566 2.34 -3.74 -14.53
CA HIS A 566 3.24 -4.13 -15.60
C HIS A 566 4.51 -3.27 -15.61
N ARG A 567 5.67 -3.90 -15.77
CA ARG A 567 6.96 -3.19 -15.83
C ARG A 567 7.02 -2.17 -16.98
N SER A 568 6.43 -2.49 -18.13
CA SER A 568 6.33 -1.58 -19.27
C SER A 568 5.58 -0.30 -18.91
N SER A 569 4.44 -0.41 -18.24
CA SER A 569 3.61 0.72 -17.81
C SER A 569 4.37 1.60 -16.81
N ARG A 570 5.06 0.98 -15.84
CA ARG A 570 5.90 1.73 -14.89
C ARG A 570 7.08 2.43 -15.56
N ALA A 571 7.70 1.79 -16.56
CA ALA A 571 8.80 2.40 -17.32
C ALA A 571 8.32 3.62 -18.12
N ASP A 572 7.16 3.51 -18.77
CA ASP A 572 6.55 4.61 -19.52
C ASP A 572 6.12 5.74 -18.58
N TYR A 573 5.48 5.44 -17.45
CA TYR A 573 5.12 6.41 -16.42
C TYR A 573 6.34 7.17 -15.90
N LEU A 574 7.42 6.44 -15.58
CA LEU A 574 8.66 7.05 -15.09
C LEU A 574 9.26 8.00 -16.13
N ARG A 575 9.40 7.55 -17.38
CA ARG A 575 9.93 8.38 -18.47
C ARG A 575 9.12 9.65 -18.66
N GLU A 576 7.81 9.50 -18.80
CA GLU A 576 6.89 10.61 -19.05
C GLU A 576 6.86 11.62 -17.89
N THR A 577 6.94 11.12 -16.65
CA THR A 577 7.03 11.96 -15.46
C THR A 577 8.31 12.78 -15.42
N VAL A 578 9.45 12.14 -15.68
CA VAL A 578 10.75 12.83 -15.72
C VAL A 578 10.79 13.88 -16.82
N ASP A 579 10.30 13.54 -18.01
CA ASP A 579 10.28 14.46 -19.15
C ASP A 579 9.33 15.65 -18.89
N TRP A 580 8.16 15.41 -18.32
CA TRP A 580 7.20 16.46 -17.95
C TRP A 580 7.81 17.46 -16.95
N LEU A 581 8.32 16.96 -15.84
CA LEU A 581 8.91 17.80 -14.80
C LEU A 581 10.15 18.54 -15.29
N THR A 582 10.99 17.90 -16.10
CA THR A 582 12.15 18.56 -16.70
C THR A 582 11.71 19.71 -17.62
N THR A 583 10.67 19.52 -18.41
CA THR A 583 10.17 20.56 -19.35
C THR A 583 9.71 21.82 -18.64
N TYR A 584 9.03 21.69 -17.50
CA TYR A 584 8.41 22.84 -16.83
C TYR A 584 9.20 23.40 -15.64
N LEU A 585 10.15 22.64 -15.08
CA LEU A 585 10.93 23.10 -13.93
C LEU A 585 12.31 23.67 -14.30
N PHE A 586 12.78 23.50 -15.54
CA PHE A 586 13.99 24.13 -16.05
C PHE A 586 13.66 25.16 -17.12
#